data_0c6624e7d9ef1cede937e8634a517194
#
_entry.id   0c6624e7d9ef1cede937e8634a517194
#
_cell.length_a   1.000
_cell.length_b   1.000
_cell.length_c   1.000
_cell.angle_alpha   90.00
_cell.angle_beta   90.00
_cell.angle_gamma   90.00
#
_symmetry.space_group_name_H-M   'P 1'
#
loop_
_entity.id
_entity.type
_entity.pdbx_description
1 polymer ?
#
loop_
_entity_poly.entity_id
_entity_poly.type
_entity_poly.pdbx_seq_one_letter_code
_entity_poly.pdbx_strand_id
1 'polypeptide(L)'
;MSSDTDWNSPAYTAAEAAHYHAVGWWSLTTLSDAVRRNAQRFSARDAYVDYLGAGLTWQEFDTAADALAVRLAGAGARPGDRIAVWHRDSTAIHVLFVAIERCGAIVVGIGARAGTREVAAILAASQAQLLITDEQRHAAAAGLEVATLSIDELQAAAEMGVPGPQLGPDDVFLINSTSGTTGLPKCVVHTQNRWHYFHQLAVANGELSPDDVFLPIIPTPFGFGLWTSHTTPIHLGTTAILLDRFTAAATCAAIARHRVTVLCCVSTQLTMMMADPASREFDLSSLRVVFTGGEALPYRPAAEFEELTGAKILQFYGSNETGVLSATTLDDSLERWLRTGGRIVGEMAVRLFGGEDGNTDVTETGRGQPACRGPATSLGYLNGVDHDKLFTADGWMRMGDICEIDADGYLSVTGRTSDFILRGGKNISAAQVEDAVMTHPAIAVAAAVPMRDEVFGEKVCVYVELAEVALTGAGTLELADLVEHLLALGVSKELLPERLVVIDELPRSSGGKIAKGQLRQISGHS
;
A
#
# COMPACT_ATOMS: atom_id res chain seq x y z
N MET A 1 -8.19 9.85 -30.03
CA MET A 1 -6.99 9.01 -29.79
C MET A 1 -5.79 9.91 -30.00
N SER A 2 -5.22 10.49 -28.94
CA SER A 2 -3.95 11.23 -29.03
C SER A 2 -2.82 10.20 -29.04
N SER A 3 -1.98 10.24 -30.07
CA SER A 3 -0.89 9.30 -30.32
C SER A 3 0.38 9.57 -29.51
N ASP A 4 0.30 10.41 -28.49
CA ASP A 4 1.39 10.68 -27.53
C ASP A 4 0.98 10.15 -26.16
N THR A 5 1.14 8.83 -25.97
CA THR A 5 1.01 8.25 -24.63
C THR A 5 2.31 8.48 -23.87
N ASP A 6 2.25 9.27 -22.80
CA ASP A 6 3.34 9.52 -21.83
C ASP A 6 3.81 8.25 -21.11
N TRP A 7 3.25 7.08 -21.48
CA TRP A 7 3.55 5.78 -20.92
C TRP A 7 3.74 4.72 -22.02
N ASN A 8 4.92 4.71 -22.61
CA ASN A 8 5.35 3.61 -23.46
C ASN A 8 6.01 2.55 -22.58
N SER A 9 5.25 1.55 -22.12
CA SER A 9 5.68 0.59 -21.13
C SER A 9 6.09 -0.74 -21.77
N PRO A 10 7.23 -1.33 -21.39
CA PRO A 10 7.61 -2.70 -21.75
C PRO A 10 6.99 -3.76 -20.83
N ALA A 11 6.11 -3.38 -19.89
CA ALA A 11 5.59 -4.28 -18.85
C ALA A 11 4.87 -5.53 -19.44
N TYR A 12 4.19 -5.36 -20.56
CA TYR A 12 3.56 -6.45 -21.31
C TYR A 12 3.31 -6.03 -22.77
N THR A 13 3.23 -7.02 -23.65
CA THR A 13 2.92 -6.85 -25.07
C THR A 13 1.41 -6.88 -25.31
N ALA A 14 0.97 -6.43 -26.49
CA ALA A 14 -0.42 -6.56 -26.91
C ALA A 14 -0.90 -8.03 -26.97
N ALA A 15 0.00 -8.97 -27.30
CA ALA A 15 -0.30 -10.40 -27.32
C ALA A 15 -0.52 -10.96 -25.90
N GLU A 16 0.29 -10.53 -24.94
CA GLU A 16 0.12 -10.90 -23.51
C GLU A 16 -1.20 -10.31 -22.97
N ALA A 17 -1.49 -9.04 -23.24
CA ALA A 17 -2.78 -8.43 -22.86
C ALA A 17 -3.98 -9.19 -23.43
N ALA A 18 -3.93 -9.54 -24.71
CA ALA A 18 -4.98 -10.36 -25.35
C ALA A 18 -5.10 -11.75 -24.71
N HIS A 19 -3.98 -12.36 -24.31
CA HIS A 19 -3.99 -13.62 -23.57
C HIS A 19 -4.64 -13.46 -22.20
N TYR A 20 -4.27 -12.41 -21.42
CA TYR A 20 -4.85 -12.17 -20.09
C TYR A 20 -6.37 -11.99 -20.13
N HIS A 21 -6.89 -11.32 -21.17
CA HIS A 21 -8.34 -11.26 -21.43
C HIS A 21 -8.93 -12.63 -21.78
N ALA A 22 -8.27 -13.38 -22.66
CA ALA A 22 -8.78 -14.67 -23.15
C ALA A 22 -8.90 -15.71 -22.03
N VAL A 23 -7.99 -15.68 -21.03
CA VAL A 23 -8.02 -16.60 -19.89
C VAL A 23 -8.80 -16.05 -18.69
N GLY A 24 -9.33 -14.82 -18.79
CA GLY A 24 -10.16 -14.19 -17.76
C GLY A 24 -9.41 -13.58 -16.58
N TRP A 25 -8.08 -13.42 -16.66
CA TRP A 25 -7.32 -12.68 -15.64
C TRP A 25 -7.61 -11.18 -15.70
N TRP A 26 -7.92 -10.67 -16.89
CA TRP A 26 -8.35 -9.30 -17.12
C TRP A 26 -9.83 -9.26 -17.51
N SER A 27 -10.53 -8.25 -17.02
CA SER A 27 -11.97 -8.03 -17.24
C SER A 27 -12.22 -7.25 -18.52
N LEU A 28 -13.41 -7.45 -19.08
CA LEU A 28 -13.98 -6.60 -20.14
C LEU A 28 -14.89 -5.49 -19.57
N THR A 29 -15.02 -5.42 -18.23
CA THR A 29 -15.86 -4.44 -17.53
C THR A 29 -15.02 -3.59 -16.58
N THR A 30 -15.47 -2.37 -16.35
CA THR A 30 -14.80 -1.37 -15.51
C THR A 30 -15.29 -1.40 -14.05
N LEU A 31 -14.63 -0.62 -13.17
CA LEU A 31 -15.12 -0.38 -11.82
C LEU A 31 -16.48 0.34 -11.84
N SER A 32 -16.66 1.29 -12.75
CA SER A 32 -17.95 1.96 -12.96
C SER A 32 -19.06 0.97 -13.33
N ASP A 33 -18.78 0.00 -14.20
CA ASP A 33 -19.74 -1.05 -14.55
C ASP A 33 -20.05 -1.96 -13.36
N ALA A 34 -19.04 -2.23 -12.51
CA ALA A 34 -19.23 -2.99 -11.28
C ALA A 34 -20.13 -2.23 -10.28
N VAL A 35 -19.96 -0.91 -10.13
CA VAL A 35 -20.84 -0.08 -9.30
C VAL A 35 -22.29 -0.14 -9.79
N ARG A 36 -22.54 0.04 -11.10
CA ARG A 36 -23.89 -0.07 -11.70
C ARG A 36 -24.51 -1.45 -11.47
N ARG A 37 -23.73 -2.51 -11.62
CA ARG A 37 -24.17 -3.88 -11.35
C ARG A 37 -24.53 -4.08 -9.87
N ASN A 38 -23.74 -3.52 -8.95
CA ASN A 38 -24.00 -3.61 -7.51
C ASN A 38 -25.25 -2.80 -7.13
N ALA A 39 -25.46 -1.61 -7.70
CA ALA A 39 -26.67 -0.82 -7.51
C ALA A 39 -27.94 -1.59 -7.94
N GLN A 40 -27.86 -2.40 -8.99
CA GLN A 40 -28.97 -3.24 -9.43
C GLN A 40 -29.15 -4.49 -8.53
N ARG A 41 -28.06 -5.14 -8.15
CA ARG A 41 -28.09 -6.42 -7.44
C ARG A 41 -28.26 -6.28 -5.93
N PHE A 42 -27.67 -5.25 -5.36
CA PHE A 42 -27.55 -4.99 -3.92
C PHE A 42 -28.01 -3.58 -3.55
N SER A 43 -29.07 -3.07 -4.19
CA SER A 43 -29.49 -1.65 -4.12
C SER A 43 -29.53 -1.06 -2.72
N ALA A 44 -30.06 -1.80 -1.74
CA ALA A 44 -30.23 -1.36 -0.36
C ALA A 44 -29.07 -1.78 0.58
N ARG A 45 -28.05 -2.50 0.06
CA ARG A 45 -26.86 -2.84 0.84
C ARG A 45 -25.95 -1.62 0.92
N ASP A 46 -25.38 -1.40 2.10
CA ASP A 46 -24.36 -0.37 2.29
C ASP A 46 -23.14 -0.68 1.41
N ALA A 47 -22.68 0.32 0.67
CA ALA A 47 -21.44 0.25 -0.10
C ALA A 47 -20.26 0.75 0.76
N TYR A 48 -20.36 1.98 1.23
CA TYR A 48 -19.35 2.61 2.08
C TYR A 48 -20.03 3.28 3.26
N VAL A 49 -19.50 3.03 4.45
CA VAL A 49 -20.05 3.55 5.71
C VAL A 49 -18.90 4.11 6.53
N ASP A 50 -19.02 5.32 7.08
CA ASP A 50 -18.08 5.77 8.09
C ASP A 50 -18.31 4.97 9.40
N TYR A 51 -17.32 4.94 10.26
CA TYR A 51 -17.40 4.11 11.45
C TYR A 51 -18.48 4.58 12.46
N LEU A 52 -19.01 5.80 12.32
CA LEU A 52 -20.13 6.32 13.09
C LEU A 52 -21.49 5.86 12.55
N GLY A 53 -21.53 5.33 11.34
CA GLY A 53 -22.69 4.71 10.72
C GLY A 53 -23.37 5.55 9.64
N ALA A 54 -22.80 6.71 9.27
CA ALA A 54 -23.24 7.45 8.09
C ALA A 54 -22.59 6.85 6.84
N GLY A 55 -23.35 6.69 5.76
CA GLY A 55 -22.80 6.09 4.56
C GLY A 55 -23.73 6.16 3.37
N LEU A 56 -23.41 5.41 2.32
CA LEU A 56 -24.19 5.27 1.11
C LEU A 56 -24.46 3.80 0.81
N THR A 57 -25.67 3.48 0.41
CA THR A 57 -26.01 2.21 -0.24
C THR A 57 -25.41 2.17 -1.64
N TRP A 58 -25.35 0.98 -2.26
CA TRP A 58 -24.87 0.85 -3.64
C TRP A 58 -25.71 1.67 -4.63
N GLN A 59 -27.02 1.80 -4.40
CA GLN A 59 -27.89 2.63 -5.24
C GLN A 59 -27.57 4.13 -5.08
N GLU A 60 -27.37 4.59 -3.86
CA GLU A 60 -27.00 5.98 -3.57
C GLU A 60 -25.61 6.31 -4.07
N PHE A 61 -24.66 5.38 -3.95
CA PHE A 61 -23.31 5.51 -4.49
C PHE A 61 -23.31 5.70 -6.00
N ASP A 62 -24.06 4.84 -6.73
CA ASP A 62 -24.17 4.91 -8.19
C ASP A 62 -24.77 6.24 -8.64
N THR A 63 -25.86 6.67 -7.98
CA THR A 63 -26.52 7.95 -8.25
C THR A 63 -25.61 9.14 -7.97
N ALA A 64 -24.87 9.11 -6.86
CA ALA A 64 -23.92 10.17 -6.50
C ALA A 64 -22.75 10.26 -7.48
N ALA A 65 -22.26 9.10 -7.97
CA ALA A 65 -21.19 9.07 -8.96
C ALA A 65 -21.65 9.65 -10.32
N ASP A 66 -22.87 9.37 -10.77
CA ASP A 66 -23.44 9.98 -11.98
C ASP A 66 -23.61 11.51 -11.82
N ALA A 67 -24.15 11.96 -10.69
CA ALA A 67 -24.32 13.38 -10.42
C ALA A 67 -22.98 14.13 -10.39
N LEU A 68 -21.95 13.55 -9.74
CA LEU A 68 -20.61 14.14 -9.70
C LEU A 68 -19.94 14.15 -11.08
N ALA A 69 -20.14 13.12 -11.93
CA ALA A 69 -19.62 13.11 -13.29
C ALA A 69 -20.19 14.26 -14.12
N VAL A 70 -21.49 14.52 -14.02
CA VAL A 70 -22.15 15.66 -14.69
C VAL A 70 -21.55 17.00 -14.20
N ARG A 71 -21.32 17.15 -12.91
CA ARG A 71 -20.75 18.37 -12.34
C ARG A 71 -19.28 18.57 -12.70
N LEU A 72 -18.48 17.50 -12.71
CA LEU A 72 -17.10 17.53 -13.19
C LEU A 72 -17.02 17.99 -14.66
N ALA A 73 -17.88 17.44 -15.52
CA ALA A 73 -17.97 17.87 -16.91
C ALA A 73 -18.39 19.35 -17.04
N GLY A 74 -19.31 19.81 -16.17
CA GLY A 74 -19.70 21.22 -16.06
C GLY A 74 -18.55 22.13 -15.58
N ALA A 75 -17.70 21.65 -14.69
CA ALA A 75 -16.47 22.31 -14.25
C ALA A 75 -15.34 22.28 -15.28
N GLY A 76 -15.55 21.66 -16.44
CA GLY A 76 -14.62 21.66 -17.54
C GLY A 76 -13.81 20.39 -17.75
N ALA A 77 -14.03 19.35 -16.93
CA ALA A 77 -13.38 18.05 -17.11
C ALA A 77 -13.66 17.46 -18.52
N ARG A 78 -12.63 16.93 -19.15
CA ARG A 78 -12.66 16.33 -20.49
C ARG A 78 -12.08 14.92 -20.46
N PRO A 79 -12.44 14.05 -21.41
CA PRO A 79 -11.78 12.76 -21.58
C PRO A 79 -10.27 12.92 -21.75
N GLY A 80 -9.50 12.13 -20.98
CA GLY A 80 -8.05 12.16 -20.94
C GLY A 80 -7.45 13.19 -19.98
N ASP A 81 -8.25 14.08 -19.38
CA ASP A 81 -7.77 14.99 -18.35
C ASP A 81 -7.31 14.21 -17.12
N ARG A 82 -6.32 14.77 -16.41
CA ARG A 82 -5.81 14.26 -15.14
C ARG A 82 -6.38 15.11 -14.02
N ILE A 83 -7.21 14.50 -13.18
CA ILE A 83 -7.88 15.16 -12.07
C ILE A 83 -7.25 14.67 -10.77
N ALA A 84 -6.54 15.58 -10.10
CA ALA A 84 -5.90 15.28 -8.83
C ALA A 84 -6.93 15.27 -7.69
N VAL A 85 -6.82 14.29 -6.81
CA VAL A 85 -7.67 14.14 -5.64
C VAL A 85 -6.78 14.10 -4.40
N TRP A 86 -6.83 15.17 -3.61
CA TRP A 86 -6.16 15.30 -2.33
C TRP A 86 -7.20 15.40 -1.21
N HIS A 87 -7.59 14.25 -0.71
CA HIS A 87 -8.74 14.10 0.16
C HIS A 87 -8.45 13.07 1.28
N ARG A 88 -9.10 13.21 2.44
CA ARG A 88 -9.10 12.19 3.48
C ARG A 88 -9.84 10.93 3.00
N ASP A 89 -9.55 9.79 3.62
CA ASP A 89 -10.34 8.58 3.38
C ASP A 89 -11.77 8.79 3.88
N SER A 90 -12.72 8.69 2.97
CA SER A 90 -14.15 8.89 3.22
C SER A 90 -14.97 8.35 2.06
N THR A 91 -16.26 8.20 2.21
CA THR A 91 -17.16 7.80 1.13
C THR A 91 -17.02 8.68 -0.12
N ALA A 92 -16.78 9.98 0.07
CA ALA A 92 -16.66 10.94 -1.04
C ALA A 92 -15.50 10.64 -2.00
N ILE A 93 -14.34 10.18 -1.52
CA ILE A 93 -13.19 9.88 -2.38
C ILE A 93 -13.51 8.72 -3.34
N HIS A 94 -14.25 7.70 -2.87
CA HIS A 94 -14.62 6.54 -3.67
C HIS A 94 -15.66 6.91 -4.75
N VAL A 95 -16.66 7.73 -4.40
CA VAL A 95 -17.64 8.28 -5.35
C VAL A 95 -16.93 9.12 -6.40
N LEU A 96 -15.99 9.97 -5.98
CA LEU A 96 -15.23 10.87 -6.86
C LEU A 96 -14.36 10.09 -7.85
N PHE A 97 -13.70 9.01 -7.44
CA PHE A 97 -12.90 8.17 -8.34
C PHE A 97 -13.76 7.58 -9.47
N VAL A 98 -14.93 7.04 -9.13
CA VAL A 98 -15.87 6.51 -10.12
C VAL A 98 -16.45 7.62 -11.01
N ALA A 99 -16.73 8.80 -10.47
CA ALA A 99 -17.22 9.96 -11.23
C ALA A 99 -16.19 10.45 -12.25
N ILE A 100 -14.91 10.50 -11.87
CA ILE A 100 -13.80 10.86 -12.78
C ILE A 100 -13.69 9.84 -13.91
N GLU A 101 -13.77 8.54 -13.59
CA GLU A 101 -13.80 7.46 -14.60
C GLU A 101 -14.97 7.64 -15.60
N ARG A 102 -16.18 7.97 -15.08
CA ARG A 102 -17.38 8.24 -15.91
C ARG A 102 -17.24 9.46 -16.81
N CYS A 103 -16.35 10.37 -16.51
CA CYS A 103 -15.99 11.50 -17.39
C CYS A 103 -14.95 11.13 -18.45
N GLY A 104 -14.41 9.92 -18.45
CA GLY A 104 -13.27 9.52 -19.28
C GLY A 104 -11.96 10.17 -18.83
N ALA A 105 -11.87 10.66 -17.59
CA ALA A 105 -10.70 11.31 -17.03
C ALA A 105 -9.91 10.35 -16.11
N ILE A 106 -8.67 10.71 -15.83
CA ILE A 106 -7.70 9.91 -15.07
C ILE A 106 -7.57 10.49 -13.67
N VAL A 107 -7.70 9.66 -12.64
CA VAL A 107 -7.46 10.06 -11.25
C VAL A 107 -5.97 10.23 -11.01
N VAL A 108 -5.56 11.35 -10.38
CA VAL A 108 -4.23 11.48 -9.76
C VAL A 108 -4.41 11.42 -8.25
N GLY A 109 -4.15 10.27 -7.66
CA GLY A 109 -4.37 10.02 -6.24
C GLY A 109 -3.24 10.59 -5.38
N ILE A 110 -3.59 11.49 -4.45
CA ILE A 110 -2.65 12.12 -3.52
C ILE A 110 -3.02 11.69 -2.09
N GLY A 111 -2.03 11.19 -1.36
CA GLY A 111 -2.25 10.75 0.02
C GLY A 111 -2.70 11.91 0.93
N ALA A 112 -3.66 11.65 1.80
CA ALA A 112 -4.22 12.65 2.71
C ALA A 112 -3.20 13.36 3.61
N ARG A 113 -2.06 12.71 3.87
CA ARG A 113 -0.95 13.25 4.70
C ARG A 113 0.15 13.92 3.89
N ALA A 114 0.02 14.00 2.56
CA ALA A 114 1.02 14.66 1.72
C ALA A 114 1.15 16.14 2.12
N GLY A 115 2.39 16.60 2.22
CA GLY A 115 2.69 18.02 2.41
C GLY A 115 2.52 18.80 1.10
N THR A 116 2.30 20.13 1.20
CA THR A 116 2.08 20.99 0.01
C THR A 116 3.21 20.91 -1.02
N ARG A 117 4.47 20.73 -0.58
CA ARG A 117 5.61 20.54 -1.49
C ARG A 117 5.51 19.22 -2.28
N GLU A 118 5.09 18.15 -1.62
CA GLU A 118 4.84 16.85 -2.27
C GLU A 118 3.68 16.96 -3.26
N VAL A 119 2.58 17.59 -2.84
CA VAL A 119 1.42 17.85 -3.71
C VAL A 119 1.83 18.64 -4.95
N ALA A 120 2.56 19.74 -4.80
CA ALA A 120 3.04 20.54 -5.92
C ALA A 120 3.90 19.71 -6.89
N ALA A 121 4.78 18.85 -6.38
CA ALA A 121 5.60 17.97 -7.22
C ALA A 121 4.76 16.94 -7.99
N ILE A 122 3.75 16.34 -7.35
CA ILE A 122 2.83 15.40 -8.01
C ILE A 122 2.00 16.09 -9.10
N LEU A 123 1.47 17.29 -8.81
CA LEU A 123 0.70 18.08 -9.77
C LEU A 123 1.54 18.45 -11.00
N ALA A 124 2.77 18.90 -10.79
CA ALA A 124 3.70 19.24 -11.85
C ALA A 124 4.08 18.00 -12.70
N ALA A 125 4.41 16.88 -12.05
CA ALA A 125 4.77 15.64 -12.74
C ALA A 125 3.60 15.06 -13.53
N SER A 126 2.39 15.07 -12.95
CA SER A 126 1.19 14.55 -13.56
C SER A 126 0.54 15.50 -14.55
N GLN A 127 0.91 16.78 -14.55
CA GLN A 127 0.23 17.82 -15.34
C GLN A 127 -1.30 17.82 -15.11
N ALA A 128 -1.72 17.69 -13.86
CA ALA A 128 -3.14 17.68 -13.52
C ALA A 128 -3.81 19.01 -13.87
N GLN A 129 -4.98 18.95 -14.50
CA GLN A 129 -5.76 20.12 -14.92
C GLN A 129 -6.65 20.68 -13.81
N LEU A 130 -7.03 19.81 -12.87
CA LEU A 130 -7.93 20.14 -11.76
C LEU A 130 -7.47 19.42 -10.50
N LEU A 131 -7.57 20.09 -9.35
CA LEU A 131 -7.37 19.51 -8.02
C LEU A 131 -8.68 19.53 -7.25
N ILE A 132 -9.13 18.38 -6.77
CA ILE A 132 -10.29 18.26 -5.87
C ILE A 132 -9.80 17.96 -4.47
N THR A 133 -10.34 18.70 -3.47
CA THR A 133 -9.91 18.63 -2.08
C THR A 133 -11.10 18.48 -1.13
N ASP A 134 -10.85 18.03 0.10
CA ASP A 134 -11.74 18.32 1.22
C ASP A 134 -11.49 19.76 1.77
N GLU A 135 -12.35 20.24 2.67
CA GLU A 135 -12.28 21.59 3.22
C GLU A 135 -10.92 21.90 3.86
N GLN A 136 -10.36 20.97 4.65
CA GLN A 136 -9.08 21.16 5.34
C GLN A 136 -7.93 21.34 4.33
N ARG A 137 -7.91 20.53 3.27
CA ARG A 137 -6.86 20.54 2.25
C ARG A 137 -7.07 21.66 1.25
N HIS A 138 -8.31 22.10 1.07
CA HIS A 138 -8.63 23.26 0.23
C HIS A 138 -7.88 24.52 0.70
N ALA A 139 -7.90 24.78 1.99
CA ALA A 139 -7.13 25.89 2.57
C ALA A 139 -5.62 25.73 2.38
N ALA A 140 -5.10 24.50 2.48
CA ALA A 140 -3.69 24.19 2.28
C ALA A 140 -3.27 24.24 0.80
N ALA A 141 -4.20 24.08 -0.14
CA ALA A 141 -3.97 24.17 -1.59
C ALA A 141 -3.83 25.61 -2.09
N ALA A 142 -4.13 26.60 -1.26
CA ALA A 142 -3.95 28.01 -1.62
C ALA A 142 -2.51 28.30 -2.02
N GLY A 143 -2.30 28.75 -3.28
CA GLY A 143 -0.96 29.00 -3.85
C GLY A 143 -0.38 27.86 -4.70
N LEU A 144 -1.08 26.73 -4.85
CA LEU A 144 -0.75 25.74 -5.87
C LEU A 144 -1.20 26.24 -7.26
N GLU A 145 -0.36 26.00 -8.26
CA GLU A 145 -0.61 26.46 -9.65
C GLU A 145 -1.52 25.47 -10.40
N VAL A 146 -2.73 25.27 -9.91
CA VAL A 146 -3.75 24.40 -10.54
C VAL A 146 -5.14 24.92 -10.18
N ALA A 147 -6.11 24.74 -11.07
CA ALA A 147 -7.51 24.99 -10.75
C ALA A 147 -7.93 24.05 -9.61
N THR A 148 -8.46 24.62 -8.52
CA THR A 148 -8.82 23.86 -7.31
C THR A 148 -10.28 24.06 -6.95
N LEU A 149 -10.98 22.96 -6.64
CA LEU A 149 -12.33 22.95 -6.10
C LEU A 149 -12.35 22.10 -4.83
N SER A 150 -13.14 22.50 -3.84
CA SER A 150 -13.51 21.59 -2.77
C SER A 150 -14.59 20.60 -3.25
N ILE A 151 -14.68 19.45 -2.60
CA ILE A 151 -15.75 18.49 -2.90
C ILE A 151 -17.12 19.10 -2.66
N ASP A 152 -17.27 19.96 -1.65
CA ASP A 152 -18.52 20.63 -1.32
C ASP A 152 -18.92 21.65 -2.40
N GLU A 153 -17.97 22.42 -2.94
CA GLU A 153 -18.21 23.32 -4.08
C GLU A 153 -18.66 22.51 -5.31
N LEU A 154 -17.99 21.38 -5.58
CA LEU A 154 -18.35 20.50 -6.69
C LEU A 154 -19.75 19.90 -6.49
N GLN A 155 -20.11 19.48 -5.28
CA GLN A 155 -21.44 18.95 -4.95
C GLN A 155 -22.53 20.01 -5.02
N ALA A 156 -22.22 21.27 -4.73
CA ALA A 156 -23.16 22.39 -4.84
C ALA A 156 -23.30 22.93 -6.28
N ALA A 157 -22.41 22.57 -7.19
CA ALA A 157 -22.45 23.04 -8.57
C ALA A 157 -23.70 22.53 -9.32
N ALA A 158 -24.17 23.32 -10.28
CA ALA A 158 -25.30 22.91 -11.12
C ALA A 158 -24.95 21.70 -12.01
N GLU A 159 -25.92 20.82 -12.18
CA GLU A 159 -25.81 19.64 -13.08
C GLU A 159 -26.03 20.06 -14.54
N MET A 160 -25.05 20.75 -15.14
CA MET A 160 -25.16 21.26 -16.51
C MET A 160 -24.12 20.68 -17.49
N GLY A 161 -23.27 19.77 -17.03
CA GLY A 161 -22.25 19.14 -17.86
C GLY A 161 -22.81 17.92 -18.62
N VAL A 162 -22.14 17.57 -19.71
CA VAL A 162 -22.35 16.29 -20.40
C VAL A 162 -21.04 15.52 -20.26
N PRO A 163 -20.99 14.45 -19.44
CA PRO A 163 -19.80 13.61 -19.32
C PRO A 163 -19.39 13.06 -20.69
N GLY A 164 -18.09 12.91 -20.89
CA GLY A 164 -17.55 12.19 -22.01
C GLY A 164 -17.83 10.67 -21.92
N PRO A 165 -17.34 9.88 -22.87
CA PRO A 165 -17.38 8.44 -22.74
C PRO A 165 -16.54 8.02 -21.53
N GLN A 166 -17.05 7.07 -20.72
CA GLN A 166 -16.30 6.53 -19.61
C GLN A 166 -15.03 5.80 -20.08
N LEU A 167 -14.05 5.65 -19.18
CA LEU A 167 -12.85 4.85 -19.45
C LEU A 167 -13.23 3.39 -19.70
N GLY A 168 -12.46 2.75 -20.58
CA GLY A 168 -12.48 1.30 -20.76
C GLY A 168 -11.60 0.56 -19.74
N PRO A 169 -11.69 -0.77 -19.67
CA PRO A 169 -10.96 -1.56 -18.69
C PRO A 169 -9.42 -1.55 -18.89
N ASP A 170 -8.97 -1.28 -20.11
CA ASP A 170 -7.53 -1.20 -20.46
C ASP A 170 -7.00 0.23 -20.44
N ASP A 171 -7.86 1.22 -20.25
CA ASP A 171 -7.44 2.60 -20.16
C ASP A 171 -6.71 2.86 -18.82
N VAL A 172 -5.80 3.84 -18.83
CA VAL A 172 -5.22 4.36 -17.59
C VAL A 172 -6.34 5.05 -16.80
N PHE A 173 -6.57 4.57 -15.57
CA PHE A 173 -7.61 5.16 -14.73
C PHE A 173 -7.04 5.88 -13.51
N LEU A 174 -5.81 5.52 -13.08
CA LEU A 174 -5.18 6.07 -11.89
C LEU A 174 -3.69 6.29 -12.11
N ILE A 175 -3.22 7.41 -11.62
CA ILE A 175 -1.82 7.71 -11.36
C ILE A 175 -1.70 7.96 -9.85
N ASN A 176 -0.82 7.22 -9.17
CA ASN A 176 -0.53 7.48 -7.77
C ASN A 176 0.97 7.62 -7.53
N SER A 177 1.35 8.12 -6.37
CA SER A 177 2.76 8.33 -6.04
C SER A 177 3.31 7.24 -5.14
N THR A 178 4.62 7.02 -5.23
CA THR A 178 5.39 6.26 -4.24
C THR A 178 6.35 7.21 -3.53
N SER A 179 6.61 6.96 -2.25
CA SER A 179 7.64 7.67 -1.50
C SER A 179 9.02 7.26 -2.04
N GLY A 180 9.52 8.01 -3.03
CA GLY A 180 10.85 7.75 -3.60
C GLY A 180 11.95 7.95 -2.56
N THR A 181 12.94 7.06 -2.56
CA THR A 181 14.18 7.18 -1.74
C THR A 181 15.01 8.44 -2.10
N THR A 182 14.72 9.08 -3.24
CA THR A 182 15.41 10.26 -3.79
C THR A 182 14.73 11.59 -3.47
N GLY A 183 13.70 11.63 -2.65
CA GLY A 183 13.09 12.86 -2.12
C GLY A 183 11.90 13.43 -2.91
N LEU A 184 11.70 13.10 -4.19
CA LEU A 184 10.51 13.46 -4.96
C LEU A 184 9.66 12.21 -5.23
N PRO A 185 8.32 12.33 -5.13
CA PRO A 185 7.43 11.19 -5.39
C PRO A 185 7.50 10.76 -6.86
N LYS A 186 7.57 9.45 -7.09
CA LYS A 186 7.45 8.88 -8.44
C LYS A 186 6.00 8.54 -8.71
N CYS A 187 5.49 8.95 -9.86
CA CYS A 187 4.11 8.71 -10.28
C CYS A 187 4.02 7.38 -11.03
N VAL A 188 3.29 6.41 -10.48
CA VAL A 188 3.05 5.10 -11.09
C VAL A 188 1.73 5.12 -11.85
N VAL A 189 1.70 4.53 -13.04
CA VAL A 189 0.56 4.54 -13.96
C VAL A 189 -0.15 3.19 -13.93
N HIS A 190 -1.47 3.22 -13.72
CA HIS A 190 -2.28 2.03 -13.51
C HIS A 190 -3.45 1.89 -14.49
N THR A 191 -3.65 0.66 -14.97
CA THR A 191 -4.91 0.23 -15.62
C THR A 191 -5.81 -0.47 -14.60
N GLN A 192 -7.12 -0.56 -14.88
CA GLN A 192 -8.05 -1.26 -13.98
C GLN A 192 -7.81 -2.77 -13.98
N ASN A 193 -7.39 -3.33 -15.09
CA ASN A 193 -7.26 -4.78 -15.26
C ASN A 193 -6.22 -5.42 -14.34
N ARG A 194 -5.11 -4.75 -14.02
CA ARG A 194 -4.17 -5.27 -13.01
C ARG A 194 -4.81 -5.42 -11.62
N TRP A 195 -5.72 -4.51 -11.27
CA TRP A 195 -6.43 -4.55 -9.98
C TRP A 195 -7.58 -5.56 -10.01
N HIS A 196 -8.18 -5.80 -11.15
CA HIS A 196 -9.12 -6.91 -11.32
C HIS A 196 -8.45 -8.26 -11.08
N TYR A 197 -7.26 -8.46 -11.62
CA TYR A 197 -6.46 -9.66 -11.34
C TYR A 197 -6.13 -9.78 -9.84
N PHE A 198 -5.72 -8.68 -9.22
CA PHE A 198 -5.45 -8.64 -7.79
C PHE A 198 -6.69 -9.00 -6.94
N HIS A 199 -7.85 -8.48 -7.35
CA HIS A 199 -9.13 -8.81 -6.74
C HIS A 199 -9.41 -10.32 -6.81
N GLN A 200 -9.22 -10.96 -7.97
CA GLN A 200 -9.45 -12.40 -8.12
C GLN A 200 -8.56 -13.22 -7.18
N LEU A 201 -7.28 -12.86 -7.05
CA LEU A 201 -6.38 -13.51 -6.10
C LEU A 201 -6.83 -13.34 -4.66
N ALA A 202 -7.24 -12.14 -4.28
CA ALA A 202 -7.74 -11.89 -2.92
C ALA A 202 -8.98 -12.72 -2.61
N VAL A 203 -9.92 -12.79 -3.56
CA VAL A 203 -11.12 -13.62 -3.43
C VAL A 203 -10.75 -15.08 -3.25
N ALA A 204 -9.86 -15.61 -4.08
CA ALA A 204 -9.44 -17.00 -3.99
C ALA A 204 -8.70 -17.29 -2.68
N ASN A 205 -7.71 -16.46 -2.31
CA ASN A 205 -6.85 -16.72 -1.16
C ASN A 205 -7.55 -16.52 0.18
N GLY A 206 -8.49 -15.58 0.26
CA GLY A 206 -9.25 -15.28 1.49
C GLY A 206 -10.66 -15.82 1.50
N GLU A 207 -11.08 -16.59 0.48
CA GLU A 207 -12.46 -17.08 0.31
C GLU A 207 -13.49 -15.96 0.48
N LEU A 208 -13.24 -14.81 -0.17
CA LEU A 208 -14.05 -13.62 -0.01
C LEU A 208 -15.42 -13.76 -0.70
N SER A 209 -16.43 -13.15 -0.09
CA SER A 209 -17.79 -13.13 -0.61
C SER A 209 -18.42 -11.73 -0.51
N PRO A 210 -19.53 -11.46 -1.21
CA PRO A 210 -20.26 -10.20 -1.06
C PRO A 210 -20.78 -9.94 0.37
N ASP A 211 -20.85 -10.96 1.23
CA ASP A 211 -21.35 -10.83 2.60
C ASP A 211 -20.25 -10.44 3.60
N ASP A 212 -19.00 -10.33 3.13
CA ASP A 212 -17.92 -9.79 3.94
C ASP A 212 -18.07 -8.30 4.20
N VAL A 213 -17.58 -7.86 5.35
CA VAL A 213 -17.48 -6.46 5.74
C VAL A 213 -16.01 -6.09 5.87
N PHE A 214 -15.56 -5.19 5.01
CA PHE A 214 -14.16 -4.73 4.96
C PHE A 214 -13.92 -3.56 5.91
N LEU A 215 -12.77 -3.55 6.55
CA LEU A 215 -12.20 -2.40 7.26
C LEU A 215 -10.78 -2.14 6.75
N PRO A 216 -10.61 -1.38 5.67
CA PRO A 216 -9.30 -0.92 5.22
C PRO A 216 -8.84 0.26 6.09
N ILE A 217 -7.66 0.14 6.70
CA ILE A 217 -7.07 1.22 7.52
C ILE A 217 -5.76 1.75 6.89
N ILE A 218 -5.62 1.56 5.59
CA ILE A 218 -4.50 2.02 4.77
C ILE A 218 -5.02 3.10 3.81
N PRO A 219 -4.27 4.20 3.59
CA PRO A 219 -4.73 5.29 2.74
C PRO A 219 -5.11 4.86 1.32
N THR A 220 -6.32 5.23 0.89
CA THR A 220 -6.96 4.82 -0.37
C THR A 220 -6.12 5.02 -1.64
N PRO A 221 -5.41 6.14 -1.87
CA PRO A 221 -4.72 6.35 -3.15
C PRO A 221 -3.51 5.46 -3.38
N PHE A 222 -2.97 4.82 -2.33
CA PHE A 222 -1.79 3.96 -2.46
C PHE A 222 -2.17 2.53 -2.81
N GLY A 223 -1.29 1.80 -3.50
CA GLY A 223 -1.59 0.50 -4.08
C GLY A 223 -2.34 -0.48 -3.18
N PHE A 224 -1.84 -0.73 -1.96
CA PHE A 224 -2.52 -1.64 -1.02
C PHE A 224 -3.84 -1.05 -0.50
N GLY A 225 -3.88 0.25 -0.20
CA GLY A 225 -5.11 0.94 0.19
C GLY A 225 -6.15 0.93 -0.93
N LEU A 226 -5.76 1.27 -2.17
CA LEU A 226 -6.64 1.24 -3.34
C LEU A 226 -7.28 -0.13 -3.53
N TRP A 227 -6.46 -1.19 -3.44
CA TRP A 227 -6.93 -2.55 -3.60
C TRP A 227 -7.97 -2.94 -2.55
N THR A 228 -7.70 -2.62 -1.29
CA THR A 228 -8.51 -3.07 -0.15
C THR A 228 -9.71 -2.18 0.16
N SER A 229 -9.63 -0.88 -0.18
CA SER A 229 -10.71 0.07 0.08
C SER A 229 -11.60 0.36 -1.13
N HIS A 230 -11.07 0.22 -2.35
CA HIS A 230 -11.79 0.65 -3.56
C HIS A 230 -12.07 -0.50 -4.51
N THR A 231 -11.01 -1.12 -5.09
CA THR A 231 -11.22 -2.04 -6.21
C THR A 231 -11.86 -3.35 -5.79
N THR A 232 -11.40 -4.00 -4.73
CA THR A 232 -11.99 -5.29 -4.28
C THR A 232 -13.39 -5.14 -3.70
N PRO A 233 -13.70 -4.17 -2.81
CA PRO A 233 -15.07 -3.94 -2.38
C PRO A 233 -16.04 -3.67 -3.53
N ILE A 234 -15.65 -2.87 -4.53
CA ILE A 234 -16.48 -2.58 -5.70
C ILE A 234 -16.71 -3.84 -6.56
N HIS A 235 -15.65 -4.58 -6.88
CA HIS A 235 -15.81 -5.81 -7.68
C HIS A 235 -16.69 -6.85 -6.98
N LEU A 236 -16.58 -6.96 -5.66
CA LEU A 236 -17.30 -7.94 -4.84
C LEU A 236 -18.74 -7.52 -4.54
N GLY A 237 -19.01 -6.22 -4.46
CA GLY A 237 -20.31 -5.67 -4.03
C GLY A 237 -20.52 -5.80 -2.51
N THR A 238 -19.45 -5.69 -1.74
CA THR A 238 -19.44 -5.79 -0.28
C THR A 238 -19.52 -4.43 0.39
N THR A 239 -19.67 -4.40 1.71
CA THR A 239 -19.62 -3.18 2.51
C THR A 239 -18.20 -2.88 2.97
N ALA A 240 -17.75 -1.63 2.84
CA ALA A 240 -16.49 -1.15 3.40
C ALA A 240 -16.73 -0.10 4.48
N ILE A 241 -16.17 -0.32 5.66
CA ILE A 241 -16.20 0.62 6.79
C ILE A 241 -14.96 1.50 6.72
N LEU A 242 -15.14 2.81 6.78
CA LEU A 242 -14.07 3.78 6.65
C LEU A 242 -13.76 4.45 7.98
N LEU A 243 -12.49 4.51 8.34
CA LEU A 243 -11.97 5.31 9.43
C LEU A 243 -11.33 6.58 8.88
N ASP A 244 -11.71 7.72 9.44
CA ASP A 244 -11.08 9.01 9.11
C ASP A 244 -9.58 9.01 9.47
N ARG A 245 -9.26 8.38 10.61
CA ARG A 245 -7.89 8.26 11.11
C ARG A 245 -7.72 6.93 11.86
N PHE A 246 -6.62 6.25 11.59
CA PHE A 246 -6.23 5.07 12.35
C PHE A 246 -5.91 5.44 13.81
N THR A 247 -6.54 4.76 14.74
CA THR A 247 -6.09 4.49 16.11
C THR A 247 -6.48 3.06 16.45
N ALA A 248 -5.70 2.39 17.31
CA ALA A 248 -6.00 1.02 17.70
C ALA A 248 -7.41 0.89 18.31
N ALA A 249 -7.75 1.78 19.25
CA ALA A 249 -9.07 1.79 19.91
C ALA A 249 -10.22 2.02 18.92
N ALA A 250 -10.13 3.00 18.00
CA ALA A 250 -11.17 3.24 17.00
C ALA A 250 -11.33 2.05 16.03
N THR A 251 -10.21 1.41 15.67
CA THR A 251 -10.22 0.21 14.81
C THR A 251 -10.93 -0.95 15.50
N CYS A 252 -10.58 -1.25 16.76
CA CYS A 252 -11.23 -2.30 17.53
C CYS A 252 -12.74 -2.03 17.75
N ALA A 253 -13.09 -0.78 18.06
CA ALA A 253 -14.48 -0.35 18.19
C ALA A 253 -15.27 -0.52 16.87
N ALA A 254 -14.66 -0.17 15.72
CA ALA A 254 -15.28 -0.35 14.41
C ALA A 254 -15.49 -1.84 14.08
N ILE A 255 -14.51 -2.70 14.38
CA ILE A 255 -14.63 -4.16 14.19
C ILE A 255 -15.84 -4.70 14.97
N ALA A 256 -15.90 -4.38 16.27
CA ALA A 256 -16.99 -4.84 17.12
C ALA A 256 -18.35 -4.30 16.68
N ARG A 257 -18.43 -2.99 16.38
CA ARG A 257 -19.69 -2.32 16.03
C ARG A 257 -20.28 -2.81 14.71
N HIS A 258 -19.45 -2.93 13.69
CA HIS A 258 -19.88 -3.25 12.32
C HIS A 258 -19.71 -4.73 11.96
N ARG A 259 -19.29 -5.56 12.92
CA ARG A 259 -19.05 -6.99 12.70
C ARG A 259 -18.13 -7.24 11.51
N VAL A 260 -17.04 -6.47 11.45
CA VAL A 260 -16.05 -6.56 10.37
C VAL A 260 -15.50 -7.98 10.26
N THR A 261 -15.44 -8.51 9.04
CA THR A 261 -14.93 -9.86 8.75
C THR A 261 -13.55 -9.85 8.11
N VAL A 262 -13.19 -8.74 7.42
CA VAL A 262 -11.92 -8.58 6.70
C VAL A 262 -11.25 -7.28 7.13
N LEU A 263 -10.15 -7.39 7.85
CA LEU A 263 -9.29 -6.25 8.21
C LEU A 263 -8.16 -6.14 7.19
N CYS A 264 -7.86 -4.91 6.73
CA CYS A 264 -6.73 -4.65 5.85
C CYS A 264 -5.82 -3.60 6.47
N CYS A 265 -4.59 -4.02 6.84
CA CYS A 265 -3.66 -3.19 7.60
C CYS A 265 -2.21 -3.50 7.22
N VAL A 266 -1.30 -2.58 7.52
CA VAL A 266 0.14 -2.87 7.54
C VAL A 266 0.56 -3.48 8.88
N SER A 267 1.68 -4.18 8.90
CA SER A 267 2.17 -4.88 10.10
C SER A 267 2.37 -3.96 11.31
N THR A 268 2.82 -2.73 11.08
CA THR A 268 2.94 -1.72 12.14
C THR A 268 1.59 -1.41 12.81
N GLN A 269 0.51 -1.29 12.04
CA GLN A 269 -0.84 -1.04 12.60
C GLN A 269 -1.33 -2.24 13.42
N LEU A 270 -1.07 -3.46 12.94
CA LEU A 270 -1.36 -4.69 13.70
C LEU A 270 -0.63 -4.71 15.04
N THR A 271 0.68 -4.39 15.04
CA THR A 271 1.49 -4.33 16.26
C THR A 271 0.96 -3.27 17.24
N MET A 272 0.56 -2.10 16.75
CA MET A 272 -0.06 -1.05 17.56
C MET A 272 -1.39 -1.50 18.17
N MET A 273 -2.22 -2.22 17.40
CA MET A 273 -3.47 -2.79 17.94
C MET A 273 -3.18 -3.80 19.06
N MET A 274 -2.17 -4.65 18.90
CA MET A 274 -1.82 -5.64 19.92
C MET A 274 -1.24 -5.02 21.20
N ALA A 275 -0.57 -3.88 21.09
CA ALA A 275 -0.04 -3.13 22.22
C ALA A 275 -1.14 -2.37 23.00
N ASP A 276 -2.25 -2.03 22.36
CA ASP A 276 -3.35 -1.25 22.94
C ASP A 276 -4.32 -2.16 23.72
N PRO A 277 -4.71 -1.81 24.97
CA PRO A 277 -5.71 -2.57 25.76
C PRO A 277 -7.03 -2.79 25.02
N ALA A 278 -7.45 -1.88 24.14
CA ALA A 278 -8.68 -1.97 23.36
C ALA A 278 -8.79 -3.29 22.58
N SER A 279 -7.67 -3.90 22.17
CA SER A 279 -7.69 -5.20 21.49
C SER A 279 -8.30 -6.32 22.33
N ARG A 280 -8.32 -6.18 23.65
CA ARG A 280 -8.87 -7.13 24.62
C ARG A 280 -10.21 -6.69 25.22
N GLU A 281 -10.57 -5.43 25.05
CA GLU A 281 -11.82 -4.85 25.57
C GLU A 281 -12.99 -5.00 24.59
N PHE A 282 -12.70 -4.99 23.28
CA PHE A 282 -13.70 -5.11 22.21
C PHE A 282 -13.82 -6.56 21.70
N ASP A 283 -15.01 -6.92 21.25
CA ASP A 283 -15.25 -8.22 20.56
C ASP A 283 -14.73 -8.17 19.12
N LEU A 284 -13.61 -8.83 18.89
CA LEU A 284 -12.97 -8.95 17.57
C LEU A 284 -13.29 -10.29 16.87
N SER A 285 -14.14 -11.12 17.44
CA SER A 285 -14.42 -12.49 16.98
C SER A 285 -15.13 -12.58 15.62
N SER A 286 -15.61 -11.45 15.07
CA SER A 286 -16.16 -11.41 13.71
C SER A 286 -15.08 -11.47 12.63
N LEU A 287 -13.84 -11.13 12.96
CA LEU A 287 -12.72 -11.20 12.01
C LEU A 287 -12.45 -12.64 11.60
N ARG A 288 -12.28 -12.87 10.31
CA ARG A 288 -11.88 -14.17 9.76
C ARG A 288 -10.59 -14.10 8.95
N VAL A 289 -10.34 -12.94 8.28
CA VAL A 289 -9.16 -12.70 7.46
C VAL A 289 -8.58 -11.32 7.75
N VAL A 290 -7.27 -11.26 7.83
CA VAL A 290 -6.50 -10.02 7.83
C VAL A 290 -5.59 -10.03 6.62
N PHE A 291 -5.73 -9.06 5.72
CA PHE A 291 -4.75 -8.83 4.67
C PHE A 291 -3.68 -7.87 5.14
N THR A 292 -2.42 -8.27 4.97
CA THR A 292 -1.26 -7.45 5.28
C THR A 292 -0.23 -7.50 4.15
N GLY A 293 0.62 -6.47 4.08
CA GLY A 293 1.68 -6.40 3.09
C GLY A 293 2.44 -5.08 3.13
N GLY A 294 3.51 -5.02 2.35
CA GLY A 294 4.33 -3.82 2.19
C GLY A 294 5.35 -3.55 3.30
N GLU A 295 5.33 -4.34 4.39
CA GLU A 295 6.29 -4.34 5.49
C GLU A 295 6.53 -5.79 5.93
N ALA A 296 7.65 -6.05 6.62
CA ALA A 296 7.88 -7.33 7.30
C ALA A 296 6.83 -7.52 8.41
N LEU A 297 6.34 -8.73 8.55
CA LEU A 297 5.36 -9.08 9.59
C LEU A 297 6.07 -9.61 10.83
N PRO A 298 6.05 -8.90 11.98
CA PRO A 298 6.62 -9.40 13.22
C PRO A 298 5.86 -10.64 13.69
N TYR A 299 6.56 -11.77 13.82
CA TYR A 299 5.95 -13.06 14.10
C TYR A 299 5.11 -13.07 15.38
N ARG A 300 5.66 -12.55 16.49
CA ARG A 300 5.03 -12.62 17.80
C ARG A 300 3.71 -11.84 17.86
N PRO A 301 3.64 -10.55 17.53
CA PRO A 301 2.36 -9.83 17.52
C PRO A 301 1.33 -10.44 16.58
N ALA A 302 1.77 -10.96 15.44
CA ALA A 302 0.88 -11.59 14.47
C ALA A 302 0.29 -12.92 15.00
N ALA A 303 1.10 -13.77 15.59
CA ALA A 303 0.63 -15.02 16.21
C ALA A 303 -0.33 -14.76 17.38
N GLU A 304 -0.01 -13.78 18.25
CA GLU A 304 -0.88 -13.36 19.35
C GLU A 304 -2.22 -12.79 18.84
N PHE A 305 -2.21 -12.06 17.70
CA PHE A 305 -3.43 -11.54 17.09
C PHE A 305 -4.32 -12.67 16.54
N GLU A 306 -3.74 -13.67 15.86
CA GLU A 306 -4.48 -14.84 15.40
C GLU A 306 -5.08 -15.64 16.56
N GLU A 307 -4.32 -15.81 17.65
CA GLU A 307 -4.82 -16.48 18.85
C GLU A 307 -5.98 -15.72 19.49
N LEU A 308 -5.89 -14.39 19.56
CA LEU A 308 -6.91 -13.52 20.15
C LEU A 308 -8.21 -13.51 19.34
N THR A 309 -8.11 -13.45 18.01
CA THR A 309 -9.26 -13.20 17.13
C THR A 309 -9.78 -14.43 16.41
N GLY A 310 -8.94 -15.44 16.22
CA GLY A 310 -9.20 -16.59 15.33
C GLY A 310 -9.03 -16.27 13.83
N ALA A 311 -8.80 -15.01 13.48
CA ALA A 311 -8.60 -14.58 12.09
C ALA A 311 -7.28 -15.11 11.52
N LYS A 312 -7.22 -15.32 10.20
CA LYS A 312 -6.01 -15.70 9.49
C LYS A 312 -5.35 -14.49 8.86
N ILE A 313 -4.03 -14.32 9.09
CA ILE A 313 -3.27 -13.22 8.53
C ILE A 313 -2.67 -13.65 7.20
N LEU A 314 -3.20 -13.15 6.10
CA LEU A 314 -2.73 -13.42 4.76
C LEU A 314 -1.80 -12.30 4.30
N GLN A 315 -0.61 -12.67 3.83
CA GLN A 315 0.39 -11.75 3.31
C GLN A 315 0.33 -11.68 1.78
N PHE A 316 0.46 -10.46 1.26
CA PHE A 316 0.64 -10.17 -0.15
C PHE A 316 1.94 -9.40 -0.32
N TYR A 317 2.91 -10.04 -0.97
CA TYR A 317 4.20 -9.42 -1.26
C TYR A 317 4.24 -8.88 -2.67
N GLY A 318 4.67 -7.64 -2.79
CA GLY A 318 4.80 -6.93 -4.07
C GLY A 318 5.03 -5.45 -3.84
N SER A 319 4.96 -4.68 -4.91
CA SER A 319 5.08 -3.22 -4.86
C SER A 319 3.95 -2.54 -5.64
N ASN A 320 3.89 -1.22 -5.50
CA ASN A 320 2.94 -0.42 -6.29
C ASN A 320 3.19 -0.57 -7.80
N GLU A 321 4.44 -0.79 -8.19
CA GLU A 321 4.88 -0.99 -9.56
C GLU A 321 4.60 -2.41 -10.06
N THR A 322 5.09 -3.41 -9.34
CA THR A 322 5.02 -4.82 -9.78
C THR A 322 3.67 -5.47 -9.57
N GLY A 323 2.85 -4.92 -8.68
CA GLY A 323 1.69 -5.65 -8.15
C GLY A 323 2.12 -6.80 -7.25
N VAL A 324 1.27 -7.82 -7.13
CA VAL A 324 1.55 -9.00 -6.30
C VAL A 324 2.50 -9.95 -7.00
N LEU A 325 3.56 -10.38 -6.31
CA LEU A 325 4.48 -11.44 -6.76
C LEU A 325 4.22 -12.75 -6.06
N SER A 326 3.97 -12.68 -4.75
CA SER A 326 3.68 -13.86 -3.95
C SER A 326 2.59 -13.55 -2.93
N ALA A 327 1.89 -14.58 -2.50
CA ALA A 327 0.82 -14.47 -1.54
C ALA A 327 0.68 -15.75 -0.72
N THR A 328 0.18 -15.62 0.51
CA THR A 328 -0.26 -16.74 1.33
C THR A 328 -1.74 -17.02 1.13
N THR A 329 -2.16 -18.22 1.46
CA THR A 329 -3.55 -18.70 1.34
C THR A 329 -4.03 -19.28 2.66
N LEU A 330 -5.33 -19.51 2.81
CA LEU A 330 -5.90 -20.15 4.00
C LEU A 330 -5.43 -21.60 4.21
N ASP A 331 -4.92 -22.25 3.16
CA ASP A 331 -4.40 -23.64 3.21
C ASP A 331 -2.95 -23.71 3.72
N ASP A 332 -2.25 -22.56 3.82
CA ASP A 332 -0.88 -22.55 4.32
C ASP A 332 -0.81 -22.82 5.82
N SER A 333 0.35 -23.31 6.29
CA SER A 333 0.59 -23.46 7.73
C SER A 333 0.86 -22.11 8.39
N LEU A 334 0.61 -22.02 9.70
CA LEU A 334 0.91 -20.83 10.52
C LEU A 334 2.34 -20.31 10.29
N GLU A 335 3.31 -21.20 10.20
CA GLU A 335 4.69 -20.84 9.98
C GLU A 335 4.91 -20.23 8.59
N ARG A 336 4.26 -20.78 7.55
CA ARG A 336 4.36 -20.28 6.17
C ARG A 336 3.76 -18.87 6.07
N TRP A 337 2.56 -18.62 6.55
CA TRP A 337 1.97 -17.29 6.41
C TRP A 337 2.57 -16.22 7.33
N LEU A 338 3.17 -16.58 8.47
CA LEU A 338 3.79 -15.58 9.34
C LEU A 338 5.29 -15.35 9.06
N ARG A 339 5.99 -16.27 8.37
CA ARG A 339 7.44 -16.17 8.16
C ARG A 339 7.85 -15.93 6.71
N THR A 340 6.92 -16.00 5.75
CA THR A 340 7.22 -15.81 4.33
C THR A 340 6.27 -14.78 3.72
N GLY A 341 6.66 -14.20 2.57
CA GLY A 341 5.75 -13.40 1.74
C GLY A 341 4.76 -14.24 0.92
N GLY A 342 4.68 -15.55 1.18
CA GLY A 342 3.83 -16.49 0.48
C GLY A 342 4.49 -17.15 -0.74
N ARG A 343 3.73 -18.00 -1.40
CA ARG A 343 4.15 -18.69 -2.62
C ARG A 343 4.08 -17.73 -3.82
N ILE A 344 5.04 -17.85 -4.74
CA ILE A 344 4.97 -17.12 -6.02
C ILE A 344 3.64 -17.42 -6.69
N VAL A 345 2.96 -16.36 -7.11
CA VAL A 345 1.67 -16.44 -7.82
C VAL A 345 1.91 -17.06 -9.19
N GLY A 346 1.13 -18.09 -9.54
CA GLY A 346 1.39 -18.95 -10.70
C GLY A 346 1.38 -18.25 -12.04
N GLU A 347 0.62 -17.15 -12.15
CA GLU A 347 0.49 -16.34 -13.36
C GLU A 347 1.53 -15.22 -13.47
N MET A 348 2.33 -15.02 -12.42
CA MET A 348 3.44 -14.08 -12.42
C MET A 348 4.74 -14.82 -12.71
N ALA A 349 5.41 -14.44 -13.80
CA ALA A 349 6.76 -14.89 -14.05
C ALA A 349 7.73 -14.08 -13.18
N VAL A 350 8.59 -14.76 -12.43
CA VAL A 350 9.59 -14.15 -11.54
C VAL A 350 10.98 -14.66 -11.88
N ARG A 351 11.93 -13.75 -11.97
CA ARG A 351 13.38 -14.05 -12.05
C ARG A 351 14.10 -13.33 -10.92
N LEU A 352 15.25 -13.88 -10.51
CA LEU A 352 16.13 -13.28 -9.54
C LEU A 352 17.39 -12.76 -10.23
N PHE A 353 17.76 -11.52 -9.93
CA PHE A 353 18.93 -10.85 -10.48
C PHE A 353 19.96 -10.58 -9.39
N GLY A 354 21.24 -10.65 -9.76
CA GLY A 354 22.37 -10.45 -8.85
C GLY A 354 23.63 -10.06 -9.63
N GLY A 355 24.82 -10.33 -9.03
CA GLY A 355 26.10 -9.90 -9.55
C GLY A 355 26.47 -8.49 -9.16
N GLU A 356 27.68 -8.03 -9.51
CA GLU A 356 28.19 -6.70 -9.15
C GLU A 356 27.38 -5.56 -9.79
N ASP A 357 26.84 -5.78 -10.99
CA ASP A 357 26.02 -4.83 -11.73
C ASP A 357 24.51 -5.03 -11.50
N GLY A 358 24.10 -6.06 -10.76
CA GLY A 358 22.68 -6.40 -10.53
C GLY A 358 21.94 -6.89 -11.78
N ASN A 359 22.64 -7.26 -12.86
CA ASN A 359 22.02 -7.65 -14.13
C ASN A 359 22.16 -9.13 -14.48
N THR A 360 22.91 -9.88 -13.69
CA THR A 360 23.10 -11.32 -13.90
C THR A 360 21.85 -12.08 -13.42
N ASP A 361 21.26 -12.91 -14.27
CA ASP A 361 20.19 -13.84 -13.86
C ASP A 361 20.79 -14.90 -12.93
N VAL A 362 20.31 -14.93 -11.70
CA VAL A 362 20.74 -15.85 -10.64
C VAL A 362 19.57 -16.69 -10.11
N THR A 363 18.51 -16.83 -10.89
CA THR A 363 17.27 -17.53 -10.49
C THR A 363 17.53 -18.93 -9.95
N GLU A 364 18.46 -19.68 -10.55
CA GLU A 364 18.82 -21.04 -10.11
C GLU A 364 19.44 -21.08 -8.70
N THR A 365 19.96 -19.95 -8.20
CA THR A 365 20.52 -19.89 -6.84
C THR A 365 19.46 -19.77 -5.76
N GLY A 366 18.21 -19.46 -6.14
CA GLY A 366 17.11 -19.19 -5.22
C GLY A 366 17.25 -17.87 -4.47
N ARG A 367 18.29 -17.03 -4.72
CA ARG A 367 18.51 -15.77 -4.00
C ARG A 367 18.92 -14.65 -4.93
N GLY A 368 18.25 -13.49 -4.79
CA GLY A 368 18.58 -12.31 -5.59
C GLY A 368 17.51 -11.22 -5.50
N GLN A 369 17.67 -10.20 -6.33
CA GLN A 369 16.67 -9.15 -6.52
C GLN A 369 15.57 -9.67 -7.45
N PRO A 370 14.30 -9.75 -7.02
CA PRO A 370 13.24 -10.21 -7.89
C PRO A 370 12.90 -9.17 -8.96
N ALA A 371 12.66 -9.67 -10.15
CA ALA A 371 12.00 -8.95 -11.22
C ALA A 371 10.89 -9.83 -11.82
N CYS A 372 9.82 -9.20 -12.28
CA CYS A 372 8.63 -9.93 -12.68
C CYS A 372 8.02 -9.43 -14.00
N ARG A 373 7.20 -10.29 -14.58
CA ARG A 373 6.24 -10.01 -15.64
C ARG A 373 4.94 -10.72 -15.33
N GLY A 374 3.83 -10.13 -15.72
CA GLY A 374 2.53 -10.77 -15.56
C GLY A 374 1.37 -9.78 -15.45
N PRO A 375 0.15 -10.31 -15.24
CA PRO A 375 -1.08 -9.53 -15.29
C PRO A 375 -1.22 -8.48 -14.17
N ALA A 376 -0.40 -8.56 -13.10
CA ALA A 376 -0.43 -7.61 -11.98
C ALA A 376 0.45 -6.36 -12.19
N THR A 377 1.34 -6.32 -13.20
CA THR A 377 2.31 -5.23 -13.37
C THR A 377 1.64 -3.92 -13.77
N SER A 378 2.19 -2.79 -13.29
CA SER A 378 1.79 -1.44 -13.73
C SER A 378 2.38 -1.11 -15.10
N LEU A 379 2.01 0.03 -15.65
CA LEU A 379 2.65 0.57 -16.85
C LEU A 379 4.02 1.23 -16.55
N GLY A 380 4.46 1.22 -15.30
CA GLY A 380 5.71 1.87 -14.86
C GLY A 380 5.49 3.31 -14.41
N TYR A 381 6.57 4.10 -14.46
CA TYR A 381 6.52 5.50 -14.04
C TYR A 381 6.08 6.42 -15.18
N LEU A 382 5.29 7.43 -14.82
CA LEU A 382 4.87 8.49 -15.73
C LEU A 382 6.08 9.18 -16.35
N ASN A 383 6.01 9.50 -17.63
CA ASN A 383 7.06 10.15 -18.42
C ASN A 383 8.37 9.35 -18.51
N GLY A 384 8.36 8.04 -18.24
CA GLY A 384 9.54 7.18 -18.35
C GLY A 384 10.67 7.50 -17.36
N VAL A 385 10.40 8.31 -16.33
CA VAL A 385 11.39 8.64 -15.29
C VAL A 385 11.89 7.37 -14.64
N ASP A 386 13.22 7.22 -14.52
CA ASP A 386 13.88 6.03 -13.94
C ASP A 386 13.49 4.68 -14.60
N HIS A 387 13.08 4.70 -15.88
CA HIS A 387 12.66 3.48 -16.60
C HIS A 387 13.77 2.42 -16.59
N ASP A 388 15.01 2.82 -16.83
CA ASP A 388 16.19 1.93 -16.84
C ASP A 388 16.50 1.33 -15.46
N LYS A 389 16.03 1.97 -14.38
CA LYS A 389 16.14 1.43 -13.02
C LYS A 389 14.99 0.49 -12.69
N LEU A 390 13.80 0.76 -13.25
CA LEU A 390 12.60 -0.05 -13.00
C LEU A 390 12.59 -1.33 -13.85
N PHE A 391 13.07 -1.28 -15.09
CA PHE A 391 13.05 -2.42 -16.00
C PHE A 391 14.44 -2.94 -16.31
N THR A 392 14.55 -4.24 -16.52
CA THR A 392 15.71 -4.85 -17.18
C THR A 392 15.67 -4.53 -18.68
N ALA A 393 16.79 -4.73 -19.38
CA ALA A 393 16.88 -4.50 -20.83
C ALA A 393 15.89 -5.37 -21.64
N ASP A 394 15.51 -6.52 -21.12
CA ASP A 394 14.52 -7.44 -21.71
C ASP A 394 13.10 -7.24 -21.11
N GLY A 395 12.85 -6.14 -20.35
CA GLY A 395 11.53 -5.68 -19.93
C GLY A 395 10.96 -6.37 -18.68
N TRP A 396 11.78 -6.93 -17.80
CA TRP A 396 11.34 -7.40 -16.48
C TRP A 396 11.29 -6.24 -15.50
N MET A 397 10.18 -6.10 -14.79
CA MET A 397 10.00 -5.05 -13.79
C MET A 397 10.67 -5.45 -12.47
N ARG A 398 11.64 -4.65 -12.02
CA ARG A 398 12.48 -4.91 -10.84
C ARG A 398 11.78 -4.48 -9.55
N MET A 399 12.12 -5.19 -8.48
CA MET A 399 11.86 -4.75 -7.11
C MET A 399 13.15 -4.29 -6.42
N GLY A 400 13.00 -3.46 -5.39
CA GLY A 400 14.13 -2.96 -4.60
C GLY A 400 14.55 -3.88 -3.45
N ASP A 401 13.99 -5.08 -3.36
CA ASP A 401 14.24 -6.04 -2.28
C ASP A 401 15.24 -7.12 -2.71
N ILE A 402 15.86 -7.78 -1.73
CA ILE A 402 16.59 -9.05 -1.93
C ILE A 402 15.74 -10.15 -1.31
N CYS A 403 15.48 -11.18 -2.06
CA CYS A 403 14.63 -12.29 -1.68
C CYS A 403 15.32 -13.63 -1.79
N GLU A 404 14.82 -14.59 -1.03
CA GLU A 404 15.09 -16.03 -1.18
C GLU A 404 13.79 -16.73 -1.56
N ILE A 405 13.84 -17.66 -2.54
CA ILE A 405 12.73 -18.49 -2.95
C ILE A 405 13.13 -19.94 -2.67
N ASP A 406 12.37 -20.61 -1.80
CA ASP A 406 12.66 -22.00 -1.44
C ASP A 406 12.18 -23.00 -2.52
N ALA A 407 12.51 -24.28 -2.32
CA ALA A 407 12.15 -25.35 -3.26
C ALA A 407 10.63 -25.53 -3.45
N ASP A 408 9.82 -25.11 -2.50
CA ASP A 408 8.36 -25.14 -2.56
C ASP A 408 7.77 -23.87 -3.22
N GLY A 409 8.61 -22.90 -3.61
CA GLY A 409 8.25 -21.65 -4.26
C GLY A 409 7.80 -20.55 -3.29
N TYR A 410 8.09 -20.67 -1.99
CA TYR A 410 7.82 -19.59 -1.03
C TYR A 410 8.93 -18.55 -1.04
N LEU A 411 8.53 -17.28 -1.06
CA LEU A 411 9.42 -16.14 -1.09
C LEU A 411 9.59 -15.56 0.32
N SER A 412 10.84 -15.33 0.71
CA SER A 412 11.19 -14.59 1.92
C SER A 412 12.04 -13.38 1.58
N VAL A 413 11.68 -12.21 2.13
CA VAL A 413 12.45 -10.98 1.97
C VAL A 413 13.58 -10.98 2.97
N THR A 414 14.82 -10.92 2.48
CA THR A 414 16.03 -10.94 3.33
C THR A 414 16.67 -9.57 3.49
N GLY A 415 16.22 -8.55 2.74
CA GLY A 415 16.68 -7.17 2.85
C GLY A 415 16.21 -6.30 1.68
N ARG A 416 16.62 -5.02 1.71
CA ARG A 416 16.43 -4.09 0.60
C ARG A 416 17.77 -3.66 0.03
N THR A 417 17.84 -3.45 -1.27
CA THR A 417 19.04 -2.93 -1.93
C THR A 417 19.45 -1.55 -1.42
N SER A 418 18.48 -0.75 -0.94
CA SER A 418 18.68 0.58 -0.37
C SER A 418 18.91 0.61 1.14
N ASP A 419 18.67 -0.48 1.85
CA ASP A 419 18.61 -0.53 3.32
C ASP A 419 19.68 -1.42 3.94
N PHE A 420 20.72 -1.76 3.17
CA PHE A 420 21.91 -2.38 3.74
C PHE A 420 22.77 -1.34 4.47
N ILE A 421 23.28 -1.73 5.62
CA ILE A 421 24.26 -0.99 6.39
C ILE A 421 25.63 -1.59 6.07
N LEU A 422 26.51 -0.77 5.47
CA LEU A 422 27.81 -1.24 4.93
C LEU A 422 28.90 -1.18 6.02
N ARG A 423 28.88 -2.11 6.94
CA ARG A 423 29.86 -2.14 8.05
C ARG A 423 31.09 -2.99 7.73
N GLY A 424 32.25 -2.34 7.55
CA GLY A 424 33.53 -3.02 7.32
C GLY A 424 33.52 -3.92 6.09
N GLY A 425 32.82 -3.52 5.01
CA GLY A 425 32.69 -4.30 3.76
C GLY A 425 31.62 -5.40 3.81
N LYS A 426 30.84 -5.52 4.89
CA LYS A 426 29.72 -6.44 5.00
C LYS A 426 28.38 -5.70 4.88
N ASN A 427 27.47 -6.28 4.12
CA ASN A 427 26.08 -5.81 3.98
C ASN A 427 25.24 -6.37 5.14
N ILE A 428 24.84 -5.52 6.08
CA ILE A 428 23.95 -5.86 7.18
C ILE A 428 22.54 -5.46 6.80
N SER A 429 21.59 -6.38 6.82
CA SER A 429 20.20 -6.10 6.56
C SER A 429 19.56 -5.33 7.72
N ALA A 430 19.08 -4.11 7.47
CA ALA A 430 18.34 -3.33 8.45
C ALA A 430 17.11 -4.08 8.96
N ALA A 431 16.39 -4.78 8.10
CA ALA A 431 15.22 -5.58 8.47
C ALA A 431 15.57 -6.69 9.48
N GLN A 432 16.68 -7.41 9.28
CA GLN A 432 17.11 -8.44 10.23
C GLN A 432 17.50 -7.85 11.59
N VAL A 433 18.08 -6.65 11.60
CA VAL A 433 18.37 -5.93 12.85
C VAL A 433 17.07 -5.54 13.56
N GLU A 434 16.09 -4.99 12.81
CA GLU A 434 14.80 -4.59 13.34
C GLU A 434 14.03 -5.76 13.92
N ASP A 435 13.97 -6.88 13.22
CA ASP A 435 13.33 -8.11 13.68
C ASP A 435 13.97 -8.62 15.00
N ALA A 436 15.29 -8.62 15.06
CA ALA A 436 16.00 -9.00 16.28
C ALA A 436 15.70 -8.04 17.44
N VAL A 437 15.77 -6.73 17.21
CA VAL A 437 15.53 -5.67 18.21
C VAL A 437 14.11 -5.72 18.76
N MET A 438 13.11 -5.97 17.91
CA MET A 438 11.70 -6.08 18.30
C MET A 438 11.39 -7.32 19.16
N THR A 439 12.32 -8.24 19.35
CA THR A 439 12.18 -9.32 20.34
C THR A 439 12.27 -8.82 21.78
N HIS A 440 12.81 -7.62 22.00
CA HIS A 440 12.93 -7.05 23.35
C HIS A 440 11.56 -6.58 23.86
N PRO A 441 11.13 -7.00 25.08
CA PRO A 441 9.77 -6.75 25.57
C PRO A 441 9.43 -5.26 25.80
N ALA A 442 10.42 -4.41 25.96
CA ALA A 442 10.23 -2.97 26.13
C ALA A 442 10.09 -2.20 24.80
N ILE A 443 10.27 -2.84 23.64
CA ILE A 443 10.26 -2.18 22.34
C ILE A 443 8.96 -2.50 21.61
N ALA A 444 8.23 -1.46 21.20
CA ALA A 444 7.02 -1.58 20.40
C ALA A 444 7.33 -1.55 18.90
N VAL A 445 8.19 -0.63 18.47
CA VAL A 445 8.57 -0.46 17.06
C VAL A 445 10.05 -0.12 16.98
N ALA A 446 10.74 -0.64 15.96
CA ALA A 446 12.16 -0.36 15.72
C ALA A 446 12.42 0.03 14.27
N ALA A 447 13.42 0.87 14.05
CA ALA A 447 13.95 1.22 12.73
C ALA A 447 15.47 1.27 12.77
N ALA A 448 16.12 0.45 11.95
CA ALA A 448 17.57 0.42 11.82
C ALA A 448 18.01 1.25 10.60
N VAL A 449 19.02 2.09 10.78
CA VAL A 449 19.62 2.91 9.74
C VAL A 449 21.13 2.95 9.86
N PRO A 450 21.87 3.21 8.76
CA PRO A 450 23.29 3.43 8.81
C PRO A 450 23.63 4.72 9.57
N MET A 451 24.71 4.68 10.31
CA MET A 451 25.37 5.82 10.95
C MET A 451 26.83 5.86 10.48
N ARG A 452 27.34 7.01 10.06
CA ARG A 452 28.73 7.14 9.63
C ARG A 452 29.72 6.78 10.72
N ASP A 453 30.75 6.02 10.35
CA ASP A 453 31.89 5.65 11.19
C ASP A 453 33.19 5.73 10.40
N GLU A 454 34.21 6.36 10.97
CA GLU A 454 35.49 6.59 10.30
C GLU A 454 36.31 5.31 10.04
N VAL A 455 36.06 4.26 10.83
CA VAL A 455 36.83 2.99 10.76
C VAL A 455 36.09 1.95 9.93
N PHE A 456 34.79 1.79 10.13
CA PHE A 456 33.99 0.76 9.49
C PHE A 456 33.16 1.25 8.30
N GLY A 457 33.24 2.54 7.96
CA GLY A 457 32.39 3.20 6.96
C GLY A 457 31.01 3.50 7.54
N GLU A 458 30.30 2.47 7.98
CA GLU A 458 28.99 2.58 8.63
C GLU A 458 28.90 1.69 9.86
N LYS A 459 28.01 2.08 10.79
CA LYS A 459 27.56 1.34 11.97
C LYS A 459 26.04 1.28 12.03
N VAL A 460 25.52 0.33 12.79
CA VAL A 460 24.09 0.13 12.98
C VAL A 460 23.58 1.08 14.07
N CYS A 461 22.69 2.02 13.69
CA CYS A 461 21.94 2.85 14.61
C CYS A 461 20.47 2.40 14.60
N VAL A 462 19.91 2.13 15.78
CA VAL A 462 18.51 1.73 15.93
C VAL A 462 17.73 2.82 16.65
N TYR A 463 16.64 3.26 16.05
CA TYR A 463 15.63 4.12 16.66
C TYR A 463 14.46 3.25 17.11
N VAL A 464 13.97 3.47 18.33
CA VAL A 464 12.88 2.66 18.89
C VAL A 464 11.79 3.51 19.54
N GLU A 465 10.54 3.07 19.38
CA GLU A 465 9.42 3.47 20.22
C GLU A 465 9.28 2.43 21.34
N LEU A 466 9.12 2.88 22.58
CA LEU A 466 8.93 1.97 23.73
C LEU A 466 7.47 1.52 23.84
N ALA A 467 7.27 0.30 24.29
CA ALA A 467 5.95 -0.21 24.68
C ALA A 467 5.43 0.55 25.93
N GLU A 468 4.12 0.77 26.03
CA GLU A 468 3.51 1.50 27.17
C GLU A 468 3.86 0.91 28.53
N VAL A 469 4.01 -0.41 28.61
CA VAL A 469 4.43 -1.11 29.85
C VAL A 469 5.84 -0.67 30.30
N ALA A 470 6.70 -0.31 29.36
CA ALA A 470 8.05 0.15 29.66
C ALA A 470 8.08 1.64 30.06
N LEU A 471 7.12 2.44 29.63
CA LEU A 471 6.99 3.86 30.01
C LEU A 471 6.56 4.05 31.47
N THR A 472 5.93 3.04 32.08
CA THR A 472 5.50 3.04 33.50
C THR A 472 6.57 2.48 34.47
N GLY A 473 7.65 1.89 33.93
CA GLY A 473 8.76 1.33 34.70
C GLY A 473 9.90 2.34 34.91
N ALA A 474 10.58 2.29 36.03
CA ALA A 474 11.61 3.25 36.47
C ALA A 474 12.98 3.14 35.75
N GLY A 475 13.06 2.62 34.52
CA GLY A 475 14.31 2.46 33.76
C GLY A 475 14.21 2.90 32.32
N THR A 476 15.15 3.72 31.85
CA THR A 476 15.40 3.97 30.44
C THR A 476 16.09 2.74 29.84
N LEU A 477 15.60 2.24 28.68
CA LEU A 477 16.28 1.17 27.96
C LEU A 477 17.64 1.66 27.46
N GLU A 478 18.70 1.01 27.94
CA GLU A 478 20.06 1.32 27.52
C GLU A 478 20.54 0.35 26.41
N LEU A 479 21.49 0.80 25.60
CA LEU A 479 22.08 -0.04 24.53
C LEU A 479 22.65 -1.37 25.08
N ALA A 480 23.25 -1.31 26.28
CA ALA A 480 23.84 -2.49 26.93
C ALA A 480 22.78 -3.57 27.22
N ASP A 481 21.62 -3.17 27.74
CA ASP A 481 20.51 -4.07 28.06
C ASP A 481 19.96 -4.74 26.79
N LEU A 482 19.79 -3.96 25.72
CA LEU A 482 19.36 -4.48 24.42
C LEU A 482 20.37 -5.48 23.86
N VAL A 483 21.66 -5.15 23.88
CA VAL A 483 22.73 -6.03 23.37
C VAL A 483 22.80 -7.32 24.19
N GLU A 484 22.69 -7.25 25.53
CA GLU A 484 22.64 -8.44 26.37
C GLU A 484 21.45 -9.34 26.05
N HIS A 485 20.26 -8.76 25.87
CA HIS A 485 19.07 -9.49 25.44
C HIS A 485 19.28 -10.20 24.09
N LEU A 486 19.81 -9.50 23.09
CA LEU A 486 20.05 -10.07 21.76
C LEU A 486 21.08 -11.20 21.80
N LEU A 487 22.14 -11.04 22.57
CA LEU A 487 23.15 -12.09 22.76
C LEU A 487 22.58 -13.32 23.49
N ALA A 488 21.71 -13.12 24.49
CA ALA A 488 21.03 -14.22 25.19
C ALA A 488 20.12 -15.04 24.25
N LEU A 489 19.55 -14.41 23.23
CA LEU A 489 18.77 -15.08 22.18
C LEU A 489 19.63 -15.72 21.07
N GLY A 490 20.96 -15.59 21.14
CA GLY A 490 21.88 -16.15 20.15
C GLY A 490 21.92 -15.34 18.83
N VAL A 491 21.50 -14.08 18.84
CA VAL A 491 21.59 -13.20 17.69
C VAL A 491 23.05 -12.99 17.29
N SER A 492 23.35 -13.07 15.98
CA SER A 492 24.69 -12.87 15.45
C SER A 492 25.25 -11.50 15.86
N LYS A 493 26.51 -11.46 16.25
CA LYS A 493 27.23 -10.21 16.57
C LYS A 493 27.22 -9.19 15.43
N GLU A 494 27.01 -9.64 14.21
CA GLU A 494 26.92 -8.78 13.02
C GLU A 494 25.65 -7.93 13.02
N LEU A 495 24.57 -8.39 13.65
CA LEU A 495 23.29 -7.71 13.74
C LEU A 495 23.13 -6.83 14.97
N LEU A 496 24.12 -6.82 15.87
CA LEU A 496 24.04 -6.00 17.09
C LEU A 496 24.16 -4.52 16.74
N PRO A 497 23.28 -3.67 17.30
CA PRO A 497 23.37 -2.24 17.13
C PRO A 497 24.53 -1.64 17.92
N GLU A 498 25.14 -0.59 17.39
CA GLU A 498 26.16 0.21 18.07
C GLU A 498 25.60 1.51 18.66
N ARG A 499 24.38 1.87 18.27
CA ARG A 499 23.68 3.02 18.85
C ARG A 499 22.19 2.72 19.00
N LEU A 500 21.64 3.06 20.15
CA LEU A 500 20.21 3.03 20.45
C LEU A 500 19.72 4.46 20.69
N VAL A 501 18.61 4.82 20.05
CA VAL A 501 17.93 6.11 20.23
C VAL A 501 16.46 5.83 20.53
N VAL A 502 16.04 6.17 21.72
CA VAL A 502 14.62 6.10 22.11
C VAL A 502 13.96 7.41 21.68
N ILE A 503 12.84 7.32 20.96
CA ILE A 503 12.05 8.47 20.54
C ILE A 503 10.56 8.21 20.82
N ASP A 504 9.81 9.29 21.00
CA ASP A 504 8.38 9.20 21.32
C ASP A 504 7.56 8.67 20.12
N GLU A 505 7.89 9.10 18.91
CA GLU A 505 7.23 8.67 17.68
C GLU A 505 8.21 8.64 16.50
N LEU A 506 8.29 7.51 15.79
CA LEU A 506 9.09 7.36 14.58
C LEU A 506 8.47 8.16 13.42
N PRO A 507 9.27 8.90 12.64
CA PRO A 507 8.75 9.64 11.50
C PRO A 507 8.15 8.69 10.48
N ARG A 508 6.98 9.07 9.92
CA ARG A 508 6.25 8.27 8.94
C ARG A 508 6.08 9.01 7.63
N SER A 509 6.11 8.27 6.53
CA SER A 509 5.79 8.79 5.20
C SER A 509 4.30 9.08 5.05
N SER A 510 3.91 9.77 3.97
CA SER A 510 2.51 9.99 3.60
C SER A 510 1.70 8.69 3.47
N GLY A 511 2.35 7.58 3.11
CA GLY A 511 1.78 6.24 3.08
C GLY A 511 1.72 5.50 4.43
N GLY A 512 2.12 6.15 5.54
CA GLY A 512 2.07 5.58 6.89
C GLY A 512 3.26 4.70 7.30
N LYS A 513 4.19 4.40 6.38
CA LYS A 513 5.43 3.62 6.64
C LYS A 513 6.48 4.48 7.33
N ILE A 514 7.38 3.85 8.10
CA ILE A 514 8.51 4.52 8.74
C ILE A 514 9.38 5.22 7.68
N ALA A 515 9.63 6.51 7.89
CA ALA A 515 10.41 7.34 6.98
C ALA A 515 11.92 7.24 7.30
N LYS A 516 12.54 6.07 7.03
CA LYS A 516 13.97 5.82 7.29
C LYS A 516 14.91 6.88 6.69
N GLY A 517 14.52 7.51 5.56
CA GLY A 517 15.28 8.62 4.98
C GLY A 517 15.45 9.81 5.93
N GLN A 518 14.43 10.15 6.73
CA GLN A 518 14.53 11.19 7.76
C GLN A 518 15.42 10.76 8.91
N LEU A 519 15.34 9.50 9.34
CA LEU A 519 16.19 8.95 10.41
C LEU A 519 17.67 8.94 10.00
N ARG A 520 17.98 8.64 8.73
CA ARG A 520 19.35 8.73 8.18
C ARG A 520 19.91 10.15 8.26
N GLN A 521 19.11 11.17 7.97
CA GLN A 521 19.52 12.57 8.10
C GLN A 521 19.82 12.93 9.56
N ILE A 522 19.00 12.47 10.50
CA ILE A 522 19.19 12.67 11.95
C ILE A 522 20.43 11.93 12.44
N SER A 523 20.73 10.74 11.91
CA SER A 523 21.94 9.97 12.27
C SER A 523 23.24 10.52 11.66
N GLY A 524 23.16 11.60 10.89
CA GLY A 524 24.34 12.21 10.24
C GLY A 524 24.76 11.50 8.94
N HIS A 525 23.89 10.71 8.36
CA HIS A 525 24.09 10.02 7.10
C HIS A 525 23.24 10.71 6.01
N SER A 526 23.82 11.67 5.30
CA SER A 526 23.17 12.39 4.19
C SER A 526 23.89 12.09 2.86
#